data_c1d9849997f16f9b049836110f8a770e
#
_entry.id   c1d9849997f16f9b049836110f8a770e
#
_cell.length_a   1.000
_cell.length_b   1.000
_cell.length_c   1.000
_cell.angle_alpha   90.00
_cell.angle_beta   90.00
_cell.angle_gamma   90.00
#
_symmetry.space_group_name_H-M   'P 1'
#
loop_
_entity.id
_entity.type
_entity.pdbx_description
1 polymer ?
#
loop_
_entity_poly.entity_id
_entity_poly.type
_entity_poly.pdbx_seq_one_letter_code
_entity_poly.pdbx_strand_id
1 'polypeptide(L)'
;MKKRIRIRDFESYFPQSVLSDGWELSEYVEKWDISEEKGSINATYTDHGLPQIHARINKTPLLILNFQCDCLSFNEQKGCKHITGILYYLRNKSVRL
;
A
#
# COMPACT_ATOMS: atom_id res chain seq x y z
N MET A 1 -12.62 16.40 0.14
CA MET A 1 -13.20 15.47 1.13
C MET A 1 -12.12 14.55 1.66
N LYS A 2 -11.99 14.45 2.96
CA LYS A 2 -10.96 13.61 3.56
C LYS A 2 -11.33 12.14 3.45
N LYS A 3 -10.38 11.34 2.99
CA LYS A 3 -10.56 9.89 2.97
C LYS A 3 -10.52 9.36 4.39
N ARG A 4 -11.43 8.46 4.70
CA ARG A 4 -11.45 7.76 6.00
C ARG A 4 -11.42 6.27 5.75
N ILE A 5 -10.23 5.80 5.44
CA ILE A 5 -10.03 4.38 5.14
C ILE A 5 -9.45 3.74 6.39
N ARG A 6 -10.17 2.77 6.94
CA ARG A 6 -9.67 2.02 8.08
C ARG A 6 -8.66 1.00 7.60
N ILE A 7 -7.53 0.95 8.27
CA ILE A 7 -6.51 -0.05 7.94
C ILE A 7 -7.08 -1.46 8.10
N ARG A 8 -7.98 -1.63 9.05
CA ARG A 8 -8.59 -2.90 9.38
C ARG A 8 -9.42 -3.49 8.24
N ASP A 9 -10.15 -2.63 7.51
CA ASP A 9 -11.06 -3.07 6.46
C ASP A 9 -10.89 -2.25 5.18
N PHE A 10 -9.66 -1.92 4.82
CA PHE A 10 -9.36 -1.13 3.64
C PHE A 10 -9.92 -1.76 2.36
N GLU A 11 -10.18 -3.05 2.37
CA GLU A 11 -10.67 -3.77 1.20
C GLU A 11 -12.02 -3.26 0.70
N SER A 12 -12.83 -2.68 1.58
CA SER A 12 -14.10 -2.12 1.17
C SER A 12 -13.97 -0.83 0.36
N TYR A 13 -12.78 -0.21 0.39
CA TYR A 13 -12.54 1.04 -0.31
C TYR A 13 -12.02 0.83 -1.73
N PHE A 14 -11.15 -0.14 -1.94
CA PHE A 14 -10.44 -0.31 -3.21
C PHE A 14 -11.18 -1.25 -4.16
N PRO A 15 -11.06 -1.04 -5.50
CA PRO A 15 -11.62 -1.97 -6.47
C PRO A 15 -11.03 -3.36 -6.34
N GLN A 16 -11.82 -4.38 -6.66
CA GLN A 16 -11.40 -5.77 -6.54
C GLN A 16 -10.12 -6.08 -7.34
N SER A 17 -10.01 -5.53 -8.54
CA SER A 17 -8.82 -5.76 -9.37
C SER A 17 -7.55 -5.22 -8.70
N VAL A 18 -7.65 -4.05 -8.08
CA VAL A 18 -6.52 -3.44 -7.38
C VAL A 18 -6.16 -4.26 -6.14
N LEU A 19 -7.16 -4.74 -5.42
CA LEU A 19 -6.94 -5.59 -4.24
C LEU A 19 -6.26 -6.89 -4.61
N SER A 20 -6.74 -7.54 -5.65
CA SER A 20 -6.18 -8.81 -6.10
C SER A 20 -4.71 -8.68 -6.51
N ASP A 21 -4.40 -7.64 -7.28
CA ASP A 21 -3.03 -7.39 -7.72
C ASP A 21 -2.13 -7.01 -6.53
N GLY A 22 -2.67 -6.24 -5.60
CA GLY A 22 -1.93 -5.85 -4.39
C GLY A 22 -1.62 -7.04 -3.50
N TRP A 23 -2.56 -7.95 -3.35
CA TRP A 23 -2.35 -9.17 -2.59
C TRP A 23 -1.19 -9.96 -3.16
N GLU A 24 -1.17 -10.13 -4.48
CA GLU A 24 -0.09 -10.85 -5.16
C GLU A 24 1.26 -10.17 -4.92
N LEU A 25 1.32 -8.84 -5.06
CA LEU A 25 2.56 -8.11 -4.82
C LEU A 25 3.04 -8.23 -3.38
N SER A 26 2.13 -8.31 -2.41
CA SER A 26 2.51 -8.38 -1.00
C SER A 26 3.28 -9.65 -0.66
N GLU A 27 3.16 -10.67 -1.50
CA GLU A 27 3.87 -11.92 -1.30
C GLU A 27 5.33 -11.87 -1.75
N TYR A 28 5.70 -10.91 -2.58
CA TYR A 28 7.07 -10.74 -3.06
C TYR A 28 7.88 -9.87 -2.12
N VAL A 29 8.06 -10.34 -0.90
CA VAL A 29 8.69 -9.58 0.18
C VAL A 29 10.08 -9.07 -0.20
N GLU A 30 10.83 -9.86 -0.95
CA GLU A 30 12.20 -9.53 -1.35
C GLU A 30 12.27 -8.36 -2.33
N LYS A 31 11.17 -8.02 -2.98
CA LYS A 31 11.11 -6.90 -3.92
C LYS A 31 10.74 -5.58 -3.25
N TRP A 32 10.36 -5.63 -1.99
CA TRP A 32 9.93 -4.46 -1.24
C TRP A 32 11.00 -3.99 -0.27
N ASP A 33 11.14 -2.68 -0.19
CA ASP A 33 11.88 -2.02 0.88
C ASP A 33 10.89 -1.09 1.57
N ILE A 34 10.38 -1.50 2.72
CA ILE A 34 9.32 -0.78 3.43
C ILE A 34 9.86 -0.22 4.73
N SER A 35 9.73 1.08 4.89
CA SER A 35 10.16 1.79 6.08
C SER A 35 8.95 2.43 6.75
N GLU A 36 8.71 2.07 8.00
CA GLU A 36 7.64 2.66 8.80
C GLU A 36 8.21 3.80 9.65
N GLU A 37 7.58 4.95 9.52
CA GLU A 37 7.90 6.11 10.34
C GLU A 37 6.65 6.54 11.08
N LYS A 38 6.82 7.40 12.08
CA LYS A 38 5.68 7.90 12.82
C LYS A 38 4.76 8.68 11.88
N GLY A 39 3.57 8.15 11.68
CA GLY A 39 2.56 8.80 10.84
C GLY A 39 2.70 8.54 9.34
N SER A 40 3.69 7.77 8.91
CA SER A 40 3.84 7.46 7.49
C SER A 40 4.53 6.14 7.24
N ILE A 41 4.31 5.62 6.04
CA ILE A 41 5.01 4.45 5.54
C ILE A 41 5.56 4.81 4.18
N ASN A 42 6.87 4.60 4.00
CA ASN A 42 7.52 4.79 2.72
C ASN A 42 7.95 3.44 2.20
N ALA A 43 7.66 3.16 0.95
CA ALA A 43 7.97 1.89 0.36
C ALA A 43 8.56 2.07 -1.03
N THR A 44 9.51 1.21 -1.36
CA THR A 44 10.10 1.14 -2.68
C THR A 44 9.93 -0.28 -3.19
N TYR A 45 9.33 -0.40 -4.37
CA TYR A 45 9.16 -1.69 -5.02
C TYR A 45 10.10 -1.77 -6.20
N THR A 46 10.93 -2.79 -6.23
CA THR A 46 11.91 -3.01 -7.29
C THR A 46 11.64 -4.34 -7.97
N ASP A 47 11.39 -4.29 -9.27
CA ASP A 47 11.26 -5.49 -10.08
C ASP A 47 12.38 -5.51 -11.11
N HIS A 48 12.82 -6.71 -11.49
CA HIS A 48 13.94 -6.86 -12.40
C HIS A 48 13.72 -6.10 -13.72
N GLY A 49 14.71 -5.28 -14.07
CA GLY A 49 14.71 -4.57 -15.34
C GLY A 49 13.77 -3.39 -15.44
N LEU A 50 13.08 -3.06 -14.36
CA LEU A 50 12.14 -1.95 -14.33
C LEU A 50 12.59 -0.86 -13.36
N PRO A 51 12.20 0.40 -13.60
CA PRO A 51 12.47 1.46 -12.65
C PRO A 51 11.83 1.17 -11.30
N GLN A 52 12.43 1.68 -10.25
CA GLN A 52 11.87 1.57 -8.91
C GLN A 52 10.56 2.36 -8.81
N ILE A 53 9.61 1.83 -8.08
CA ILE A 53 8.35 2.50 -7.79
C ILE A 53 8.37 2.92 -6.32
N HIS A 54 8.10 4.19 -6.08
CA HIS A 54 8.04 4.75 -4.73
C HIS A 54 6.60 5.00 -4.35
N ALA A 55 6.21 4.54 -3.17
CA ALA A 55 4.87 4.72 -2.65
C ALA A 55 4.94 5.23 -1.22
N ARG A 56 3.95 6.02 -0.83
CA ARG A 56 3.87 6.57 0.51
C ARG A 56 2.44 6.54 1.00
N ILE A 57 2.27 6.17 2.27
CA ILE A 57 0.98 6.19 2.94
C ILE A 57 1.13 7.02 4.21
N ASN A 58 0.31 8.04 4.35
CA ASN A 58 0.21 8.79 5.60
C ASN A 58 -0.96 8.22 6.39
N LYS A 59 -0.73 7.93 7.65
CA LYS A 59 -1.72 7.22 8.45
C LYS A 59 -1.64 7.57 9.93
N THR A 60 -2.72 7.29 10.64
CA THR A 60 -2.73 7.15 12.09
C THR A 60 -2.65 5.65 12.41
N PRO A 61 -2.60 5.25 13.68
CA PRO A 61 -2.64 3.83 14.01
C PRO A 61 -3.85 3.07 13.45
N LEU A 62 -4.98 3.77 13.23
CA LEU A 62 -6.22 3.13 12.80
C LEU A 62 -6.67 3.51 11.40
N LEU A 63 -6.25 4.66 10.89
CA LEU A 63 -6.79 5.21 9.65
C LEU A 63 -5.69 5.57 8.66
N ILE A 64 -6.01 5.39 7.39
CA ILE A 64 -5.21 5.89 6.29
C ILE A 64 -5.71 7.29 5.97
N LEU A 65 -4.81 8.27 6.01
CA LEU A 65 -5.16 9.66 5.74
C LEU A 65 -5.06 10.00 4.26
N ASN A 66 -3.99 9.55 3.62
CA ASN A 66 -3.82 9.68 2.18
C ASN A 66 -2.73 8.72 1.73
N PHE A 67 -2.60 8.57 0.42
CA PHE A 67 -1.59 7.72 -0.17
C PHE A 67 -1.13 8.32 -1.50
N GLN A 68 0.06 7.93 -1.92
CA GLN A 68 0.68 8.42 -3.13
C GLN A 68 1.59 7.34 -3.70
N CYS A 69 1.64 7.23 -5.02
CA CYS A 69 2.51 6.28 -5.70
C CYS A 69 2.90 6.88 -7.05
N ASP A 70 4.13 6.64 -7.48
CA ASP A 70 4.60 7.19 -8.75
C ASP A 70 4.47 6.24 -9.93
N CYS A 71 3.70 5.17 -9.79
CA CYS A 71 3.44 4.27 -10.91
C CYS A 71 2.39 4.86 -11.86
N LEU A 72 2.40 4.39 -13.11
CA LEU A 72 1.49 4.90 -14.13
C LEU A 72 0.03 4.56 -13.88
N SER A 73 -0.23 3.50 -13.14
CA SER A 73 -1.59 3.04 -12.84
C SER A 73 -2.22 3.72 -11.64
N PHE A 74 -1.47 4.58 -10.96
CA PHE A 74 -1.94 5.21 -9.74
C PHE A 74 -3.10 6.16 -10.02
N ASN A 75 -4.11 6.08 -9.15
CA ASN A 75 -5.27 6.98 -9.18
C ASN A 75 -5.51 7.45 -7.74
N GLU A 76 -5.68 8.75 -7.55
CA GLU A 76 -5.83 9.33 -6.22
C GLU A 76 -7.05 8.78 -5.47
N GLN A 77 -8.08 8.37 -6.19
CA GLN A 77 -9.30 7.85 -5.58
C GLN A 77 -9.29 6.34 -5.42
N LYS A 78 -8.73 5.63 -6.40
CA LYS A 78 -8.75 4.17 -6.43
C LYS A 78 -7.45 3.52 -6.00
N GLY A 79 -6.42 4.31 -5.78
CA GLY A 79 -5.11 3.78 -5.42
C GLY A 79 -4.46 3.03 -6.56
N CYS A 80 -3.62 2.06 -6.22
CA CYS A 80 -3.00 1.16 -7.17
C CYS A 80 -2.56 -0.10 -6.43
N LYS A 81 -2.09 -1.09 -7.18
CA LYS A 81 -1.65 -2.35 -6.60
C LYS A 81 -0.51 -2.20 -5.60
N HIS A 82 0.34 -1.18 -5.77
CA HIS A 82 1.43 -0.96 -4.82
C HIS A 82 0.90 -0.49 -3.47
N ILE A 83 -0.09 0.39 -3.47
CA ILE A 83 -0.71 0.87 -2.23
C ILE A 83 -1.40 -0.28 -1.50
N THR A 84 -2.21 -1.06 -2.20
CA THR A 84 -2.89 -2.19 -1.56
C THR A 84 -1.90 -3.28 -1.14
N GLY A 85 -0.83 -3.44 -1.90
CA GLY A 85 0.24 -4.38 -1.53
C GLY A 85 0.87 -4.01 -0.19
N ILE A 86 1.15 -2.73 0.03
CA ILE A 86 1.67 -2.25 1.31
C ILE A 86 0.68 -2.52 2.43
N LEU A 87 -0.60 -2.27 2.18
CA LEU A 87 -1.64 -2.46 3.19
C LEU A 87 -1.78 -3.93 3.60
N TYR A 88 -1.73 -4.83 2.63
CA TYR A 88 -1.75 -6.26 2.94
C TYR A 88 -0.51 -6.68 3.73
N TYR A 89 0.64 -6.15 3.35
CA TYR A 89 1.88 -6.43 4.06
C TYR A 89 1.75 -6.03 5.54
N LEU A 90 1.25 -4.83 5.80
CA LEU A 90 1.08 -4.33 7.16
C LEU A 90 0.11 -5.19 7.97
N ARG A 91 -1.00 -5.56 7.36
CA ARG A 91 -2.01 -6.36 8.05
C ARG A 91 -1.46 -7.73 8.41
N ASN A 92 -0.75 -8.35 7.49
CA ASN A 92 -0.15 -9.65 7.75
C ASN A 92 0.91 -9.59 8.84
N LYS A 93 1.69 -8.51 8.85
CA LYS A 93 2.69 -8.28 9.88
C LYS A 93 2.04 -8.14 11.26
N SER A 94 0.95 -7.40 11.34
CA SER A 94 0.22 -7.20 12.60
C SER A 94 -0.38 -8.48 13.14
N VAL A 95 -0.87 -9.34 12.26
CA VAL A 95 -1.52 -10.60 12.66
C VAL A 95 -0.52 -11.58 13.24
N ARG A 96 0.74 -11.46 12.88
CA ARG A 96 1.78 -12.36 13.39
C ARG A 96 2.20 -12.07 14.83
N LEU A 97 1.74 -11.00 15.37
CA LEU A 97 2.01 -10.67 16.76
C LEU A 97 1.00 -11.36 17.67
#